data_4577af01ee2688eab06c065d47cee30a
#
_entry.id   4577af01ee2688eab06c065d47cee30a
#
_cell.length_a   1.000
_cell.length_b   1.000
_cell.length_c   1.000
_cell.angle_alpha   90.00
_cell.angle_beta   90.00
_cell.angle_gamma   90.00
#
_symmetry.space_group_name_H-M   'P 1'
#
loop_
_entity.id
_entity.type
_entity.pdbx_description
1 polymer ?
#
loop_
_entity_poly.entity_id
_entity_poly.type
_entity_poly.pdbx_seq_one_letter_code
_entity_poly.pdbx_strand_id
1 'polypeptide(L)'
;DKAKQEAEALATQFKNTERPTRAQAQVLESAKRAAEGLQTKYNSLTESVKRQQRELGAAGINTRNLANDERGLKSRISETTAQLNRQREALAKVSAQQAKLSRVKERYQAGKSLAGNAAAAGAAGVGVATAGTMAGVKLLMPGYEFAQKNSELQAVLGVDKQSPEMQALRKQARQLGDNTAASADDAAGAQIIIAKSGGDAVAIQAATPVTLNMALSNKRTMEENAALLTGMKSAFQLSNDKVAHIGDVLSMTMNKTAADFDGMSDALTYAAPVAKNAGVSIEETAAMVGALHDSKITG
;
A
#
# COMPACT_ATOMS: atom_id res chain seq x y z
N ASP A 1 -24.31 4.23 17.28
CA ASP A 1 -23.64 3.88 18.55
C ASP A 1 -22.52 2.84 18.39
N LYS A 2 -22.75 1.76 17.63
CA LYS A 2 -21.76 0.69 17.45
C LYS A 2 -20.47 1.17 16.78
N ALA A 3 -20.56 1.96 15.69
CA ALA A 3 -19.40 2.52 15.00
C ALA A 3 -18.60 3.51 15.88
N LYS A 4 -19.28 4.24 16.76
CA LYS A 4 -18.64 5.13 17.72
C LYS A 4 -17.91 4.34 18.81
N GLN A 5 -18.55 3.29 19.36
CA GLN A 5 -17.92 2.39 20.33
C GLN A 5 -16.72 1.64 19.74
N GLU A 6 -16.80 1.25 18.47
CA GLU A 6 -15.70 0.59 17.76
C GLU A 6 -14.52 1.53 17.48
N ALA A 7 -14.80 2.79 17.12
CA ALA A 7 -13.76 3.81 16.98
C ALA A 7 -13.10 4.16 18.33
N GLU A 8 -13.86 4.19 19.43
CA GLU A 8 -13.35 4.39 20.79
C GLU A 8 -12.52 3.19 21.28
N ALA A 9 -12.95 1.96 20.98
CA ALA A 9 -12.19 0.75 21.28
C ALA A 9 -10.87 0.70 20.48
N LEU A 10 -10.88 1.10 19.21
CA LEU A 10 -9.70 1.22 18.39
C LEU A 10 -8.75 2.29 18.93
N ALA A 11 -9.26 3.45 19.35
CA ALA A 11 -8.47 4.50 19.99
C ALA A 11 -7.80 4.03 21.29
N THR A 12 -8.49 3.22 22.08
CA THR A 12 -7.97 2.64 23.32
C THR A 12 -6.86 1.62 23.04
N GLN A 13 -7.03 0.77 22.02
CA GLN A 13 -5.98 -0.15 21.59
C GLN A 13 -4.73 0.58 21.08
N PHE A 14 -4.90 1.69 20.37
CA PHE A 14 -3.80 2.52 19.89
C PHE A 14 -3.05 3.22 21.03
N LYS A 15 -3.77 3.68 22.04
CA LYS A 15 -3.19 4.31 23.24
C LYS A 15 -2.29 3.36 24.03
N ASN A 16 -2.59 2.05 23.97
CA ASN A 16 -1.82 1.00 24.64
C ASN A 16 -0.69 0.40 23.74
N THR A 17 -0.49 0.92 22.54
CA THR A 17 0.60 0.49 21.64
C THR A 17 1.81 1.39 21.86
N GLU A 18 2.91 0.83 22.35
CA GLU A 18 4.11 1.58 22.80
C GLU A 18 4.74 2.52 21.76
N ARG A 19 4.51 2.33 20.47
CA ARG A 19 4.87 3.28 19.38
C ARG A 19 3.98 3.10 18.14
N PRO A 20 2.84 3.78 18.05
CA PRO A 20 2.05 3.75 16.82
C PRO A 20 2.76 4.52 15.69
N THR A 21 2.76 3.98 14.47
CA THR A 21 3.30 4.67 13.30
C THR A 21 2.37 5.81 12.87
N ARG A 22 2.94 6.82 12.18
CA ARG A 22 2.14 7.94 11.61
C ARG A 22 1.03 7.45 10.67
N ALA A 23 1.29 6.40 9.90
CA ALA A 23 0.29 5.81 9.02
C ALA A 23 -0.88 5.18 9.80
N GLN A 24 -0.60 4.49 10.90
CA GLN A 24 -1.63 3.91 11.78
C GLN A 24 -2.45 4.99 12.46
N ALA A 25 -1.82 6.07 12.91
CA ALA A 25 -2.52 7.22 13.48
C ALA A 25 -3.44 7.91 12.46
N GLN A 26 -3.00 8.06 11.20
CA GLN A 26 -3.82 8.60 10.12
C GLN A 26 -5.01 7.71 9.79
N VAL A 27 -4.84 6.38 9.76
CA VAL A 27 -5.95 5.45 9.50
C VAL A 27 -6.95 5.44 10.65
N LEU A 28 -6.49 5.49 11.91
CA LEU A 28 -7.38 5.64 13.06
C LEU A 28 -8.18 6.93 13.00
N GLU A 29 -7.52 8.04 12.69
CA GLU A 29 -8.15 9.34 12.59
C GLU A 29 -9.16 9.40 11.41
N SER A 30 -8.83 8.79 10.28
CA SER A 30 -9.75 8.68 9.15
C SER A 30 -10.94 7.77 9.45
N ALA A 31 -10.75 6.65 10.16
CA ALA A 31 -11.83 5.77 10.60
C ALA A 31 -12.76 6.46 11.60
N LYS A 32 -12.19 7.23 12.54
CA LYS A 32 -12.95 8.02 13.51
C LYS A 32 -13.79 9.08 12.84
N ARG A 33 -13.21 9.86 11.92
CA ARG A 33 -13.94 10.88 11.14
C ARG A 33 -15.02 10.26 10.25
N ALA A 34 -14.74 9.10 9.65
CA ALA A 34 -15.73 8.39 8.85
C ALA A 34 -16.91 7.88 9.70
N ALA A 35 -16.62 7.33 10.91
CA ALA A 35 -17.65 6.89 11.84
C ALA A 35 -18.50 8.06 12.36
N GLU A 36 -17.88 9.18 12.73
CA GLU A 36 -18.56 10.40 13.18
C GLU A 36 -19.39 11.02 12.04
N GLY A 37 -18.85 11.07 10.82
CA GLY A 37 -19.54 11.56 9.63
C GLY A 37 -20.73 10.70 9.24
N LEU A 38 -20.61 9.37 9.35
CA LEU A 38 -21.71 8.43 9.11
C LEU A 38 -22.80 8.56 10.18
N GLN A 39 -22.42 8.70 11.44
CA GLN A 39 -23.38 8.89 12.54
C GLN A 39 -24.14 10.19 12.38
N THR A 40 -23.46 11.28 12.03
CA THR A 40 -24.08 12.59 11.79
C THR A 40 -25.04 12.54 10.61
N LYS A 41 -24.61 11.92 9.49
CA LYS A 41 -25.47 11.73 8.31
C LYS A 41 -26.67 10.85 8.61
N TYR A 42 -26.48 9.76 9.38
CA TYR A 42 -27.57 8.88 9.78
C TYR A 42 -28.62 9.63 10.63
N ASN A 43 -28.16 10.37 11.65
CA ASN A 43 -29.05 11.12 12.51
C ASN A 43 -29.81 12.21 11.72
N SER A 44 -29.09 12.96 10.87
CA SER A 44 -29.70 13.98 10.02
C SER A 44 -30.73 13.40 9.05
N LEU A 45 -30.41 12.25 8.43
CA LEU A 45 -31.31 11.60 7.48
C LEU A 45 -32.51 10.98 8.18
N THR A 46 -32.33 10.38 9.36
CA THR A 46 -33.42 9.83 10.20
C THR A 46 -34.39 10.94 10.61
N GLU A 47 -33.88 12.09 11.06
CA GLU A 47 -34.72 13.24 11.40
C GLU A 47 -35.43 13.85 10.18
N SER A 48 -34.75 13.89 9.03
CA SER A 48 -35.34 14.33 7.76
C SER A 48 -36.46 13.38 7.33
N VAL A 49 -36.24 12.07 7.39
CA VAL A 49 -37.27 11.06 7.06
C VAL A 49 -38.45 11.15 8.00
N LYS A 50 -38.22 11.28 9.31
CA LYS A 50 -39.33 11.46 10.30
C LYS A 50 -40.12 12.74 10.07
N ARG A 51 -39.45 13.82 9.66
CA ARG A 51 -40.14 15.09 9.32
C ARG A 51 -40.97 14.93 8.06
N GLN A 52 -40.39 14.36 7.00
CA GLN A 52 -41.10 14.09 5.75
C GLN A 52 -42.26 13.11 5.94
N GLN A 53 -42.08 12.05 6.78
CA GLN A 53 -43.20 11.16 7.14
C GLN A 53 -44.36 11.89 7.81
N ARG A 54 -44.04 12.83 8.71
CA ARG A 54 -45.09 13.66 9.38
C ARG A 54 -45.81 14.60 8.38
N GLU A 55 -45.03 15.23 7.52
CA GLU A 55 -45.56 16.13 6.48
C GLU A 55 -46.40 15.37 5.44
N LEU A 56 -45.93 14.20 4.99
CA LEU A 56 -46.67 13.33 4.09
C LEU A 56 -47.90 12.71 4.73
N GLY A 57 -47.81 12.32 6.01
CA GLY A 57 -48.95 11.85 6.80
C GLY A 57 -50.00 12.92 6.97
N ALA A 58 -49.62 14.18 7.20
CA ALA A 58 -50.52 15.34 7.24
C ALA A 58 -51.16 15.66 5.90
N ALA A 59 -50.45 15.36 4.80
CA ALA A 59 -50.94 15.48 3.43
C ALA A 59 -51.75 14.26 2.93
N GLY A 60 -51.99 13.25 3.77
CA GLY A 60 -52.73 12.02 3.43
C GLY A 60 -51.99 11.05 2.52
N ILE A 61 -50.67 11.16 2.40
CA ILE A 61 -49.85 10.35 1.51
C ILE A 61 -49.30 9.10 2.24
N ASN A 62 -49.37 7.93 1.58
CA ASN A 62 -48.90 6.65 2.15
C ASN A 62 -47.36 6.59 2.25
N THR A 63 -46.88 6.49 3.49
CA THR A 63 -45.44 6.52 3.81
C THR A 63 -44.73 5.14 3.76
N ARG A 64 -45.37 4.10 3.20
CA ARG A 64 -44.79 2.73 3.13
C ARG A 64 -43.44 2.67 2.42
N ASN A 65 -43.23 3.48 1.39
CA ASN A 65 -41.97 3.51 0.67
C ASN A 65 -40.85 4.11 1.52
N LEU A 66 -41.14 5.14 2.33
CA LEU A 66 -40.16 5.75 3.25
C LEU A 66 -39.68 4.79 4.33
N ALA A 67 -40.55 3.89 4.81
CA ALA A 67 -40.12 2.83 5.77
C ALA A 67 -39.20 1.78 5.12
N ASN A 68 -39.34 1.52 3.83
CA ASN A 68 -38.45 0.63 3.09
C ASN A 68 -37.07 1.29 2.82
N ASP A 69 -37.06 2.59 2.53
CA ASP A 69 -35.83 3.37 2.34
C ASP A 69 -35.05 3.51 3.66
N GLU A 70 -35.72 3.65 4.80
CA GLU A 70 -35.10 3.61 6.14
C GLU A 70 -34.43 2.26 6.41
N ARG A 71 -35.08 1.14 6.05
CA ARG A 71 -34.48 -0.20 6.17
C ARG A 71 -33.28 -0.38 5.26
N GLY A 72 -33.36 0.13 4.02
CA GLY A 72 -32.23 0.12 3.07
C GLY A 72 -31.03 0.92 3.59
N LEU A 73 -31.28 2.06 4.20
CA LEU A 73 -30.23 2.87 4.80
C LEU A 73 -29.58 2.18 5.99
N LYS A 74 -30.38 1.53 6.84
CA LYS A 74 -29.89 0.73 7.99
C LYS A 74 -29.02 -0.44 7.53
N SER A 75 -29.37 -1.10 6.42
CA SER A 75 -28.54 -2.16 5.81
C SER A 75 -27.21 -1.62 5.33
N ARG A 76 -27.18 -0.49 4.61
CA ARG A 76 -25.93 0.14 4.12
C ARG A 76 -25.00 0.57 5.27
N ILE A 77 -25.56 1.06 6.36
CA ILE A 77 -24.78 1.39 7.57
C ILE A 77 -24.18 0.12 8.20
N SER A 78 -24.96 -0.97 8.24
CA SER A 78 -24.47 -2.27 8.73
C SER A 78 -23.32 -2.80 7.85
N GLU A 79 -23.42 -2.69 6.54
CA GLU A 79 -22.35 -3.07 5.59
C GLU A 79 -21.08 -2.24 5.79
N THR A 80 -21.24 -0.92 5.95
CA THR A 80 -20.09 -0.02 6.19
C THR A 80 -19.41 -0.34 7.52
N THR A 81 -20.20 -0.66 8.56
CA THR A 81 -19.68 -1.10 9.86
C THR A 81 -18.92 -2.43 9.73
N ALA A 82 -19.40 -3.36 8.92
CA ALA A 82 -18.72 -4.61 8.65
C ALA A 82 -17.39 -4.40 7.89
N GLN A 83 -17.34 -3.44 6.95
CA GLN A 83 -16.10 -3.07 6.28
C GLN A 83 -15.08 -2.43 7.22
N LEU A 84 -15.52 -1.55 8.13
CA LEU A 84 -14.66 -0.97 9.16
C LEU A 84 -14.07 -2.03 10.11
N ASN A 85 -14.85 -3.05 10.45
CA ASN A 85 -14.37 -4.17 11.24
C ASN A 85 -13.30 -4.99 10.51
N ARG A 86 -13.45 -5.25 9.21
CA ARG A 86 -12.43 -5.93 8.40
C ARG A 86 -11.14 -5.12 8.31
N GLN A 87 -11.25 -3.79 8.16
CA GLN A 87 -10.08 -2.91 8.18
C GLN A 87 -9.37 -2.92 9.54
N ARG A 88 -10.13 -2.94 10.65
CA ARG A 88 -9.59 -3.09 12.00
C ARG A 88 -8.81 -4.40 12.18
N GLU A 89 -9.34 -5.52 11.68
CA GLU A 89 -8.64 -6.80 11.74
C GLU A 89 -7.34 -6.80 10.90
N ALA A 90 -7.37 -6.16 9.73
CA ALA A 90 -6.19 -6.00 8.90
C ALA A 90 -5.12 -5.14 9.60
N LEU A 91 -5.52 -4.04 10.23
CA LEU A 91 -4.64 -3.18 11.03
C LEU A 91 -4.05 -3.91 12.24
N ALA A 92 -4.86 -4.74 12.94
CA ALA A 92 -4.36 -5.54 14.04
C ALA A 92 -3.30 -6.56 13.60
N LYS A 93 -3.45 -7.15 12.41
CA LYS A 93 -2.44 -8.04 11.82
C LYS A 93 -1.15 -7.29 11.47
N VAL A 94 -1.26 -6.09 10.88
CA VAL A 94 -0.12 -5.23 10.57
C VAL A 94 0.61 -4.79 11.85
N SER A 95 -0.13 -4.38 12.88
CA SER A 95 0.41 -4.02 14.19
C SER A 95 1.15 -5.20 14.87
N ALA A 96 0.58 -6.40 14.79
CA ALA A 96 1.24 -7.61 15.32
C ALA A 96 2.53 -7.97 14.55
N GLN A 97 2.56 -7.75 13.24
CA GLN A 97 3.77 -7.91 12.43
C GLN A 97 4.82 -6.86 12.76
N GLN A 98 4.42 -5.60 12.96
CA GLN A 98 5.32 -4.53 13.37
C GLN A 98 5.92 -4.76 14.77
N ALA A 99 5.13 -5.26 15.72
CA ALA A 99 5.63 -5.64 17.04
C ALA A 99 6.65 -6.80 16.97
N LYS A 100 6.51 -7.70 15.99
CA LYS A 100 7.52 -8.73 15.70
C LYS A 100 8.78 -8.13 15.08
N LEU A 101 8.63 -7.18 14.17
CA LEU A 101 9.75 -6.49 13.52
C LEU A 101 10.52 -5.59 14.49
N SER A 102 9.85 -4.88 15.40
CA SER A 102 10.54 -4.08 16.43
C SER A 102 11.34 -4.95 17.38
N ARG A 103 10.82 -6.12 17.80
CA ARG A 103 11.58 -7.10 18.60
C ARG A 103 12.79 -7.67 17.85
N VAL A 104 12.66 -7.88 16.55
CA VAL A 104 13.80 -8.30 15.71
C VAL A 104 14.82 -7.17 15.57
N LYS A 105 14.37 -5.91 15.41
CA LYS A 105 15.22 -4.72 15.36
C LYS A 105 15.98 -4.48 16.67
N GLU A 106 15.31 -4.65 17.82
CA GLU A 106 15.95 -4.58 19.15
C GLU A 106 16.99 -5.67 19.34
N ARG A 107 16.67 -6.91 18.96
CA ARG A 107 17.64 -8.03 18.98
C ARG A 107 18.81 -7.81 18.03
N TYR A 108 18.57 -7.21 16.86
CA TYR A 108 19.62 -6.85 15.91
C TYR A 108 20.53 -5.74 16.45
N GLN A 109 19.96 -4.71 17.07
CA GLN A 109 20.75 -3.64 17.71
C GLN A 109 21.55 -4.16 18.91
N ALA A 110 20.97 -5.04 19.72
CA ALA A 110 21.66 -5.72 20.81
C ALA A 110 22.78 -6.66 20.27
N GLY A 111 22.54 -7.37 19.17
CA GLY A 111 23.55 -8.20 18.50
C GLY A 111 24.68 -7.35 17.88
N LYS A 112 24.36 -6.18 17.35
CA LYS A 112 25.34 -5.25 16.79
C LYS A 112 26.24 -4.63 17.86
N SER A 113 25.71 -4.31 19.03
CA SER A 113 26.51 -3.83 20.17
C SER A 113 27.39 -4.92 20.75
N LEU A 114 26.90 -6.17 20.80
CA LEU A 114 27.70 -7.33 21.19
C LEU A 114 28.80 -7.64 20.17
N ALA A 115 28.53 -7.61 18.87
CA ALA A 115 29.51 -7.81 17.82
C ALA A 115 30.55 -6.67 17.76
N GLY A 116 30.16 -5.42 18.02
CA GLY A 116 31.09 -4.30 18.14
C GLY A 116 32.05 -4.44 19.32
N ASN A 117 31.56 -4.93 20.45
CA ASN A 117 32.36 -5.19 21.64
C ASN A 117 33.21 -6.46 21.49
N ALA A 118 32.74 -7.49 20.78
CA ALA A 118 33.50 -8.69 20.47
C ALA A 118 34.61 -8.44 19.44
N ALA A 119 34.43 -7.57 18.47
CA ALA A 119 35.46 -7.16 17.52
C ALA A 119 36.59 -6.37 18.20
N ALA A 120 36.28 -5.62 19.25
CA ALA A 120 37.27 -4.92 20.07
C ALA A 120 38.02 -5.87 21.02
N ALA A 121 37.42 -7.03 21.38
CA ALA A 121 38.02 -8.06 22.28
C ALA A 121 38.64 -9.27 21.53
N GLY A 122 38.42 -9.39 20.25
CA GLY A 122 38.64 -10.63 19.48
C GLY A 122 39.92 -10.71 18.68
N ALA A 123 41.02 -10.12 19.17
CA ALA A 123 42.36 -10.45 18.63
C ALA A 123 42.98 -11.70 19.26
N ALA A 124 42.22 -12.44 20.10
CA ALA A 124 42.75 -13.69 20.70
C ALA A 124 41.61 -14.71 20.81
N GLY A 125 41.60 -15.74 19.96
CA GLY A 125 40.84 -16.96 20.22
C GLY A 125 39.99 -17.49 19.06
N VAL A 126 40.65 -18.21 18.13
CA VAL A 126 39.99 -19.11 17.18
C VAL A 126 39.52 -20.34 17.96
N GLY A 127 38.22 -20.55 18.03
CA GLY A 127 37.70 -21.83 18.51
C GLY A 127 36.24 -21.73 18.99
N VAL A 128 35.38 -22.53 18.37
CA VAL A 128 34.01 -22.85 18.76
C VAL A 128 32.93 -21.90 18.25
N ALA A 129 32.46 -22.14 17.04
CA ALA A 129 31.17 -21.63 16.59
C ALA A 129 30.54 -22.49 15.46
N THR A 130 30.06 -23.68 15.77
CA THR A 130 29.32 -24.48 14.79
C THR A 130 27.81 -24.56 15.05
N ALA A 131 27.32 -24.13 16.21
CA ALA A 131 25.90 -24.12 16.53
C ALA A 131 25.21 -22.71 16.39
N GLY A 132 26.01 -21.62 16.43
CA GLY A 132 25.52 -20.25 16.33
C GLY A 132 25.37 -19.72 14.91
N THR A 133 25.98 -20.38 13.92
CA THR A 133 26.08 -19.85 12.55
C THR A 133 24.79 -19.92 11.78
N MET A 134 23.95 -20.93 11.93
CA MET A 134 22.67 -21.02 11.19
C MET A 134 21.62 -20.03 11.68
N ALA A 135 21.57 -19.72 12.99
CA ALA A 135 20.68 -18.69 13.51
C ALA A 135 21.16 -17.28 13.16
N GLY A 136 22.49 -17.06 13.15
CA GLY A 136 23.10 -15.80 12.74
C GLY A 136 22.94 -15.49 11.25
N VAL A 137 23.04 -16.50 10.39
CA VAL A 137 22.84 -16.35 8.94
C VAL A 137 21.42 -15.91 8.62
N LYS A 138 20.38 -16.53 9.21
CA LYS A 138 18.97 -16.09 9.01
C LYS A 138 18.71 -14.68 9.51
N LEU A 139 19.44 -14.21 10.52
CA LEU A 139 19.27 -12.84 11.04
C LEU A 139 19.96 -11.79 10.15
N LEU A 140 20.99 -12.18 9.40
CA LEU A 140 21.75 -11.30 8.51
C LEU A 140 21.26 -11.31 7.06
N MET A 141 20.44 -12.31 6.67
CA MET A 141 19.92 -12.47 5.31
C MET A 141 19.22 -11.20 4.75
N PRO A 142 18.29 -10.55 5.47
CA PRO A 142 17.63 -9.35 4.92
C PRO A 142 18.60 -8.19 4.65
N GLY A 143 19.66 -8.07 5.46
CA GLY A 143 20.69 -7.06 5.24
C GLY A 143 21.61 -7.40 4.06
N TYR A 144 21.85 -8.67 3.82
CA TYR A 144 22.64 -9.15 2.69
C TYR A 144 21.88 -8.96 1.37
N GLU A 145 20.61 -9.37 1.31
CA GLU A 145 19.73 -9.21 0.14
C GLU A 145 19.60 -7.74 -0.26
N PHE A 146 19.35 -6.86 0.70
CA PHE A 146 19.32 -5.43 0.47
C PHE A 146 20.66 -4.87 -0.05
N ALA A 147 21.78 -5.35 0.48
CA ALA A 147 23.10 -4.93 0.02
C ALA A 147 23.38 -5.42 -1.40
N GLN A 148 22.94 -6.63 -1.74
CA GLN A 148 23.08 -7.22 -3.07
C GLN A 148 22.25 -6.43 -4.09
N LYS A 149 20.97 -6.18 -3.82
CA LYS A 149 20.09 -5.37 -4.69
C LYS A 149 20.64 -3.94 -4.89
N ASN A 150 21.20 -3.34 -3.86
CA ASN A 150 21.85 -2.03 -4.02
C ASN A 150 23.12 -2.08 -4.88
N SER A 151 23.85 -3.18 -4.88
CA SER A 151 24.99 -3.37 -5.77
C SER A 151 24.55 -3.59 -7.21
N GLU A 152 23.45 -4.30 -7.43
CA GLU A 152 22.81 -4.45 -8.73
C GLU A 152 22.30 -3.10 -9.27
N LEU A 153 21.56 -2.35 -8.44
CA LEU A 153 21.07 -1.02 -8.79
C LEU A 153 22.21 -0.08 -9.20
N GLN A 154 23.31 -0.10 -8.42
CA GLN A 154 24.53 0.64 -8.73
C GLN A 154 25.10 0.27 -10.09
N ALA A 155 25.18 -1.02 -10.39
CA ALA A 155 25.70 -1.52 -11.67
C ALA A 155 24.81 -1.08 -12.85
N VAL A 156 23.48 -1.13 -12.67
CA VAL A 156 22.51 -0.69 -13.71
C VAL A 156 22.61 0.81 -13.97
N LEU A 157 22.76 1.62 -12.92
CA LEU A 157 22.87 3.07 -13.04
C LEU A 157 24.26 3.53 -13.50
N GLY A 158 25.30 2.69 -13.36
CA GLY A 158 26.67 3.04 -13.70
C GLY A 158 27.27 4.14 -12.83
N VAL A 159 26.80 4.32 -11.61
CA VAL A 159 27.22 5.39 -10.69
C VAL A 159 28.09 4.84 -9.56
N ASP A 160 28.84 5.71 -8.86
CA ASP A 160 29.65 5.30 -7.71
C ASP A 160 28.76 4.92 -6.52
N LYS A 161 29.27 3.95 -5.74
CA LYS A 161 28.58 3.46 -4.52
C LYS A 161 28.30 4.59 -3.50
N GLN A 162 29.16 5.60 -3.46
CA GLN A 162 29.08 6.72 -2.54
C GLN A 162 28.44 7.97 -3.19
N SER A 163 27.99 7.86 -4.43
CA SER A 163 27.34 8.98 -5.10
C SER A 163 26.10 9.47 -4.31
N PRO A 164 25.78 10.77 -4.37
CA PRO A 164 24.59 11.32 -3.72
C PRO A 164 23.30 10.61 -4.15
N GLU A 165 23.22 10.25 -5.44
CA GLU A 165 22.08 9.53 -6.02
C GLU A 165 21.89 8.17 -5.36
N MET A 166 22.95 7.35 -5.28
CA MET A 166 22.89 6.04 -4.64
C MET A 166 22.56 6.13 -3.14
N GLN A 167 23.10 7.15 -2.47
CA GLN A 167 22.78 7.37 -1.06
C GLN A 167 21.30 7.74 -0.88
N ALA A 168 20.76 8.59 -1.75
CA ALA A 168 19.36 8.99 -1.72
C ALA A 168 18.42 7.81 -1.97
N LEU A 169 18.71 6.97 -2.98
CA LEU A 169 17.93 5.77 -3.30
C LEU A 169 17.95 4.75 -2.16
N ARG A 170 19.10 4.49 -1.57
CA ARG A 170 19.23 3.61 -0.38
C ARG A 170 18.47 4.13 0.81
N LYS A 171 18.54 5.46 1.04
CA LYS A 171 17.81 6.11 2.13
C LYS A 171 16.30 5.99 1.91
N GLN A 172 15.84 6.23 0.69
CA GLN A 172 14.42 6.08 0.33
C GLN A 172 13.94 4.65 0.56
N ALA A 173 14.65 3.64 0.05
CA ALA A 173 14.29 2.24 0.23
C ALA A 173 14.20 1.84 1.71
N ARG A 174 15.15 2.28 2.55
CA ARG A 174 15.10 2.05 3.99
C ARG A 174 13.93 2.77 4.65
N GLN A 175 13.65 4.02 4.27
CA GLN A 175 12.53 4.78 4.81
C GLN A 175 11.19 4.12 4.49
N LEU A 176 11.04 3.60 3.27
CA LEU A 176 9.84 2.86 2.88
C LEU A 176 9.72 1.57 3.68
N GLY A 177 10.81 0.80 3.84
CA GLY A 177 10.81 -0.41 4.65
C GLY A 177 10.59 -0.17 6.15
N ASP A 178 11.05 0.96 6.69
CA ASP A 178 10.88 1.31 8.11
C ASP A 178 9.46 1.82 8.42
N ASN A 179 8.77 2.41 7.44
CA ASN A 179 7.52 3.14 7.67
C ASN A 179 6.27 2.47 7.05
N THR A 180 6.45 1.38 6.29
CA THR A 180 5.35 0.72 5.58
C THR A 180 5.36 -0.79 5.77
N ALA A 181 4.42 -1.50 5.15
CA ALA A 181 4.36 -2.95 5.17
C ALA A 181 5.37 -3.62 4.21
N ALA A 182 5.94 -2.86 3.27
CA ALA A 182 7.01 -3.35 2.39
C ALA A 182 8.36 -3.39 3.12
N SER A 183 9.27 -4.23 2.67
CA SER A 183 10.65 -4.23 3.16
C SER A 183 11.52 -3.23 2.39
N ALA A 184 12.69 -2.89 2.95
CA ALA A 184 13.68 -2.11 2.21
C ALA A 184 14.19 -2.87 0.97
N ASP A 185 14.17 -4.19 1.01
CA ASP A 185 14.54 -5.07 -0.08
C ASP A 185 13.51 -5.01 -1.23
N ASP A 186 12.21 -5.04 -0.93
CA ASP A 186 11.13 -4.86 -1.92
C ASP A 186 11.25 -3.51 -2.63
N ALA A 187 11.51 -2.44 -1.87
CA ALA A 187 11.72 -1.12 -2.43
C ALA A 187 12.96 -1.05 -3.34
N ALA A 188 14.08 -1.70 -2.92
CA ALA A 188 15.28 -1.78 -3.74
C ALA A 188 15.05 -2.61 -5.01
N GLY A 189 14.25 -3.68 -4.94
CA GLY A 189 13.85 -4.46 -6.11
C GLY A 189 13.06 -3.62 -7.13
N ALA A 190 12.09 -2.86 -6.68
CA ALA A 190 11.36 -1.93 -7.55
C ALA A 190 12.28 -0.87 -8.18
N GLN A 191 13.22 -0.31 -7.41
CA GLN A 191 14.21 0.64 -7.92
C GLN A 191 15.05 0.05 -9.06
N ILE A 192 15.43 -1.23 -8.96
CA ILE A 192 16.18 -1.93 -10.02
C ILE A 192 15.34 -2.05 -11.29
N ILE A 193 14.07 -2.43 -11.19
CA ILE A 193 13.17 -2.55 -12.34
C ILE A 193 13.01 -1.20 -13.04
N ILE A 194 12.81 -0.12 -12.28
CA ILE A 194 12.68 1.23 -12.83
C ILE A 194 13.99 1.66 -13.52
N ALA A 195 15.15 1.38 -12.91
CA ALA A 195 16.47 1.66 -13.48
C ALA A 195 16.68 0.89 -14.80
N LYS A 196 16.37 -0.42 -14.85
CA LYS A 196 16.45 -1.26 -16.04
C LYS A 196 15.53 -0.78 -17.16
N SER A 197 14.45 -0.08 -16.83
CA SER A 197 13.55 0.57 -17.80
C SER A 197 14.05 1.94 -18.28
N GLY A 198 15.30 2.29 -17.97
CA GLY A 198 15.93 3.56 -18.37
C GLY A 198 15.60 4.74 -17.43
N GLY A 199 15.12 4.48 -16.24
CA GLY A 199 14.90 5.51 -15.21
C GLY A 199 16.21 5.98 -14.61
N ASP A 200 16.42 7.31 -14.57
CA ASP A 200 17.47 7.93 -13.79
C ASP A 200 17.12 7.98 -12.28
N ALA A 201 18.02 8.45 -11.45
CA ALA A 201 17.81 8.51 -10.00
C ALA A 201 16.57 9.33 -9.61
N VAL A 202 16.24 10.39 -10.36
CA VAL A 202 15.06 11.22 -10.11
C VAL A 202 13.78 10.47 -10.45
N ALA A 203 13.75 9.79 -11.60
CA ALA A 203 12.63 8.94 -12.01
C ALA A 203 12.39 7.80 -11.03
N ILE A 204 13.46 7.15 -10.55
CA ILE A 204 13.41 6.08 -9.56
C ILE A 204 12.81 6.59 -8.25
N GLN A 205 13.30 7.74 -7.76
CA GLN A 205 12.77 8.34 -6.53
C GLN A 205 11.29 8.68 -6.63
N ALA A 206 10.85 9.20 -7.76
CA ALA A 206 9.44 9.55 -8.00
C ALA A 206 8.55 8.30 -8.12
N ALA A 207 9.02 7.27 -8.83
CA ALA A 207 8.22 6.07 -9.13
C ALA A 207 8.11 5.08 -7.95
N THR A 208 9.17 4.94 -7.13
CA THR A 208 9.20 3.94 -6.05
C THR A 208 8.03 4.06 -5.05
N PRO A 209 7.62 5.25 -4.57
CA PRO A 209 6.44 5.38 -3.70
C PRO A 209 5.13 5.01 -4.41
N VAL A 210 5.06 5.24 -5.72
CA VAL A 210 3.87 4.88 -6.52
C VAL A 210 3.73 3.37 -6.61
N THR A 211 4.84 2.65 -6.89
CA THR A 211 4.84 1.17 -6.89
C THR A 211 4.46 0.58 -5.55
N LEU A 212 4.87 1.22 -4.45
CA LEU A 212 4.45 0.81 -3.11
C LEU A 212 2.93 0.96 -2.92
N ASN A 213 2.36 2.10 -3.29
CA ASN A 213 0.92 2.34 -3.15
C ASN A 213 0.11 1.34 -3.99
N MET A 214 0.57 1.05 -5.21
CA MET A 214 -0.04 0.02 -6.07
C MET A 214 0.07 -1.37 -5.44
N ALA A 215 1.24 -1.76 -4.94
CA ALA A 215 1.48 -3.05 -4.30
C ALA A 215 0.61 -3.28 -3.07
N LEU A 216 0.42 -2.23 -2.25
CA LEU A 216 -0.46 -2.28 -1.09
C LEU A 216 -1.95 -2.43 -1.46
N SER A 217 -2.35 -1.91 -2.62
CA SER A 217 -3.75 -1.97 -3.08
C SER A 217 -4.09 -3.28 -3.79
N ASN A 218 -3.17 -3.84 -4.58
CA ASN A 218 -3.43 -4.99 -5.44
C ASN A 218 -2.82 -6.32 -4.94
N LYS A 219 -2.09 -6.31 -3.81
CA LYS A 219 -1.44 -7.48 -3.19
C LYS A 219 -0.37 -8.15 -4.06
N ARG A 220 0.24 -7.40 -4.96
CA ARG A 220 1.39 -7.81 -5.78
C ARG A 220 2.66 -7.20 -5.26
N THR A 221 3.80 -7.73 -5.70
CA THR A 221 5.11 -7.21 -5.29
C THR A 221 5.36 -5.80 -5.82
N MET A 222 6.28 -5.07 -5.20
CA MET A 222 6.68 -3.76 -5.70
C MET A 222 7.39 -3.87 -7.05
N GLU A 223 8.11 -4.96 -7.30
CA GLU A 223 8.77 -5.26 -8.58
C GLU A 223 7.76 -5.44 -9.73
N GLU A 224 6.69 -6.25 -9.51
CA GLU A 224 5.63 -6.45 -10.51
C GLU A 224 4.93 -5.13 -10.83
N ASN A 225 4.62 -4.33 -9.83
CA ASN A 225 4.02 -3.02 -10.00
C ASN A 225 4.98 -2.03 -10.70
N ALA A 226 6.27 -2.09 -10.42
CA ALA A 226 7.28 -1.30 -11.12
C ALA A 226 7.36 -1.66 -12.60
N ALA A 227 7.29 -2.96 -12.92
CA ALA A 227 7.30 -3.44 -14.31
C ALA A 227 6.06 -2.94 -15.07
N LEU A 228 4.86 -3.08 -14.50
CA LEU A 228 3.62 -2.57 -15.12
C LEU A 228 3.68 -1.04 -15.31
N LEU A 229 4.05 -0.31 -14.27
CA LEU A 229 4.12 1.15 -14.27
C LEU A 229 5.08 1.68 -15.36
N THR A 230 6.31 1.11 -15.42
CA THR A 230 7.33 1.50 -16.39
C THR A 230 7.00 1.03 -17.79
N GLY A 231 6.36 -0.13 -17.92
CA GLY A 231 5.84 -0.64 -19.20
C GLY A 231 4.81 0.32 -19.80
N MET A 232 3.85 0.76 -19.01
CA MET A 232 2.83 1.72 -19.45
C MET A 232 3.43 3.08 -19.77
N LYS A 233 4.33 3.59 -18.92
CA LYS A 233 5.06 4.82 -19.20
C LYS A 233 5.76 4.77 -20.55
N SER A 234 6.43 3.67 -20.86
CA SER A 234 7.15 3.48 -22.11
C SER A 234 6.21 3.30 -23.30
N ALA A 235 5.17 2.48 -23.19
CA ALA A 235 4.21 2.22 -24.26
C ALA A 235 3.47 3.50 -24.68
N PHE A 236 3.05 4.33 -23.75
CA PHE A 236 2.38 5.60 -24.01
C PHE A 236 3.35 6.77 -24.19
N GLN A 237 4.68 6.54 -24.11
CA GLN A 237 5.73 7.55 -24.24
C GLN A 237 5.53 8.74 -23.29
N LEU A 238 5.17 8.46 -22.05
CA LEU A 238 4.89 9.46 -21.03
C LEU A 238 6.17 9.87 -20.30
N SER A 239 6.21 11.12 -19.86
CA SER A 239 7.32 11.68 -19.09
C SER A 239 7.31 11.23 -17.62
N ASN A 240 8.42 11.44 -16.90
CA ASN A 240 8.58 11.01 -15.52
C ASN A 240 7.60 11.68 -14.54
N ASP A 241 7.14 12.90 -14.83
CA ASP A 241 6.13 13.61 -14.03
C ASP A 241 4.74 12.96 -14.10
N LYS A 242 4.47 12.11 -15.09
CA LYS A 242 3.20 11.38 -15.25
C LYS A 242 3.15 10.05 -14.50
N VAL A 243 4.23 9.63 -13.87
CA VAL A 243 4.30 8.32 -13.20
C VAL A 243 3.24 8.14 -12.11
N ALA A 244 3.02 9.16 -11.28
CA ALA A 244 1.96 9.13 -10.26
C ALA A 244 0.58 8.97 -10.91
N HIS A 245 0.31 9.74 -11.95
CA HIS A 245 -0.94 9.68 -12.69
C HIS A 245 -1.19 8.29 -13.34
N ILE A 246 -0.14 7.68 -13.94
CA ILE A 246 -0.24 6.30 -14.46
C ILE A 246 -0.65 5.33 -13.34
N GLY A 247 0.02 5.41 -12.18
CA GLY A 247 -0.30 4.58 -11.02
C GLY A 247 -1.73 4.76 -10.52
N ASP A 248 -2.22 6.01 -10.50
CA ASP A 248 -3.60 6.33 -10.10
C ASP A 248 -4.62 5.76 -11.09
N VAL A 249 -4.38 5.90 -12.41
CA VAL A 249 -5.25 5.35 -13.47
C VAL A 249 -5.35 3.84 -13.34
N LEU A 250 -4.23 3.14 -13.23
CA LEU A 250 -4.19 1.67 -13.09
C LEU A 250 -4.88 1.21 -11.81
N SER A 251 -4.54 1.83 -10.67
CA SER A 251 -5.13 1.49 -9.38
C SER A 251 -6.63 1.78 -9.35
N MET A 252 -7.06 2.91 -9.92
CA MET A 252 -8.48 3.27 -9.98
C MET A 252 -9.25 2.27 -10.83
N THR A 253 -8.72 1.86 -11.99
CA THR A 253 -9.37 0.89 -12.85
C THR A 253 -9.51 -0.46 -12.15
N MET A 254 -8.44 -1.01 -11.59
CA MET A 254 -8.49 -2.26 -10.82
C MET A 254 -9.44 -2.20 -9.61
N ASN A 255 -9.58 -1.04 -8.98
CA ASN A 255 -10.48 -0.87 -7.83
C ASN A 255 -11.95 -0.65 -8.23
N LYS A 256 -12.23 -0.23 -9.45
CA LYS A 256 -13.57 0.14 -9.94
C LYS A 256 -14.19 -0.92 -10.84
N THR A 257 -13.41 -1.86 -11.34
CA THR A 257 -13.84 -2.88 -12.30
C THR A 257 -13.50 -4.28 -11.79
N ALA A 258 -13.91 -5.31 -12.53
CA ALA A 258 -13.57 -6.70 -12.25
C ALA A 258 -12.14 -7.07 -12.69
N ALA A 259 -11.40 -6.16 -13.31
CA ALA A 259 -10.02 -6.39 -13.71
C ALA A 259 -9.10 -6.46 -12.50
N ASP A 260 -8.41 -7.57 -12.33
CA ASP A 260 -7.33 -7.72 -11.37
C ASP A 260 -5.98 -7.28 -11.98
N PHE A 261 -4.91 -7.42 -11.21
CA PHE A 261 -3.56 -7.02 -11.66
C PHE A 261 -3.13 -7.80 -12.91
N ASP A 262 -3.33 -9.13 -12.92
CA ASP A 262 -2.88 -9.98 -14.02
C ASP A 262 -3.65 -9.66 -15.30
N GLY A 263 -4.96 -9.62 -15.23
CA GLY A 263 -5.81 -9.27 -16.36
C GLY A 263 -5.53 -7.87 -16.90
N MET A 264 -5.27 -6.90 -16.02
CA MET A 264 -4.90 -5.55 -16.43
C MET A 264 -3.51 -5.53 -17.11
N SER A 265 -2.52 -6.21 -16.51
CA SER A 265 -1.16 -6.27 -17.03
C SER A 265 -1.10 -6.95 -18.39
N ASP A 266 -1.77 -8.10 -18.53
CA ASP A 266 -1.78 -8.88 -19.77
C ASP A 266 -2.49 -8.11 -20.88
N ALA A 267 -3.69 -7.60 -20.64
CA ALA A 267 -4.43 -6.83 -21.63
C ALA A 267 -3.67 -5.57 -22.08
N LEU A 268 -3.12 -4.81 -21.13
CA LEU A 268 -2.40 -3.58 -21.46
C LEU A 268 -1.06 -3.85 -22.16
N THR A 269 -0.41 -4.97 -21.93
CA THR A 269 0.84 -5.33 -22.63
C THR A 269 0.64 -5.35 -24.16
N TYR A 270 -0.52 -5.81 -24.60
CA TYR A 270 -0.86 -5.87 -26.04
C TYR A 270 -1.61 -4.61 -26.51
N ALA A 271 -2.53 -4.10 -25.69
CA ALA A 271 -3.38 -2.98 -26.08
C ALA A 271 -2.65 -1.64 -26.08
N ALA A 272 -1.73 -1.40 -25.13
CA ALA A 272 -1.13 -0.08 -24.96
C ALA A 272 -0.36 0.46 -26.18
N PRO A 273 0.50 -0.32 -26.86
CA PRO A 273 1.18 0.17 -28.07
C PRO A 273 0.20 0.48 -29.21
N VAL A 274 -0.85 -0.33 -29.36
CA VAL A 274 -1.88 -0.14 -30.41
C VAL A 274 -2.72 1.10 -30.10
N ALA A 275 -3.17 1.23 -28.86
CA ALA A 275 -3.94 2.39 -28.40
C ALA A 275 -3.14 3.70 -28.59
N LYS A 276 -1.86 3.71 -28.18
CA LYS A 276 -0.98 4.87 -28.39
C LYS A 276 -0.88 5.26 -29.85
N ASN A 277 -0.68 4.29 -30.75
CA ASN A 277 -0.59 4.55 -32.20
C ASN A 277 -1.93 5.04 -32.78
N ALA A 278 -3.05 4.62 -32.21
CA ALA A 278 -4.39 5.11 -32.56
C ALA A 278 -4.75 6.46 -31.93
N GLY A 279 -3.89 7.05 -31.11
CA GLY A 279 -4.13 8.31 -30.42
C GLY A 279 -5.03 8.19 -29.18
N VAL A 280 -5.27 6.97 -28.69
CA VAL A 280 -6.07 6.70 -27.49
C VAL A 280 -5.19 6.90 -26.25
N SER A 281 -5.73 7.56 -25.23
CA SER A 281 -5.00 7.84 -23.98
C SER A 281 -4.89 6.60 -23.08
N ILE A 282 -4.03 6.67 -22.06
CA ILE A 282 -3.89 5.59 -21.07
C ILE A 282 -5.19 5.44 -20.25
N GLU A 283 -5.85 6.53 -19.93
CA GLU A 283 -7.11 6.56 -19.20
C GLU A 283 -8.22 5.82 -19.95
N GLU A 284 -8.38 6.15 -21.23
CA GLU A 284 -9.37 5.52 -22.09
C GLU A 284 -9.05 4.03 -22.31
N THR A 285 -7.77 3.70 -22.54
CA THR A 285 -7.33 2.32 -22.73
C THR A 285 -7.57 1.49 -21.46
N ALA A 286 -7.19 2.00 -20.29
CA ALA A 286 -7.40 1.31 -19.03
C ALA A 286 -8.91 1.15 -18.73
N ALA A 287 -9.72 2.17 -19.00
CA ALA A 287 -11.18 2.10 -18.84
C ALA A 287 -11.81 1.05 -19.77
N MET A 288 -11.37 0.97 -21.03
CA MET A 288 -11.85 -0.06 -21.98
C MET A 288 -11.47 -1.46 -21.50
N VAL A 289 -10.23 -1.68 -21.04
CA VAL A 289 -9.81 -2.97 -20.49
C VAL A 289 -10.66 -3.34 -19.26
N GLY A 290 -10.88 -2.38 -18.35
CA GLY A 290 -11.75 -2.58 -17.20
C GLY A 290 -13.18 -2.98 -17.57
N ALA A 291 -13.77 -2.30 -18.54
CA ALA A 291 -15.13 -2.60 -19.03
C ALA A 291 -15.23 -3.98 -19.70
N LEU A 292 -14.18 -4.40 -20.42
CA LEU A 292 -14.13 -5.76 -20.99
C LEU A 292 -14.11 -6.82 -19.88
N HIS A 293 -13.33 -6.63 -18.82
CA HIS A 293 -13.28 -7.53 -17.66
C HIS A 293 -14.62 -7.58 -16.93
N ASP A 294 -15.32 -6.45 -16.77
CA ASP A 294 -16.68 -6.41 -16.22
C ASP A 294 -17.65 -7.26 -17.05
N SER A 295 -17.42 -7.28 -18.36
CA SER A 295 -18.21 -8.08 -19.33
C SER A 295 -17.73 -9.54 -19.44
N LYS A 296 -16.79 -9.99 -18.57
CA LYS A 296 -16.18 -11.33 -18.58
C LYS A 296 -15.36 -11.65 -19.84
N ILE A 297 -14.93 -10.63 -20.55
CA ILE A 297 -13.99 -10.76 -21.66
C ILE A 297 -12.59 -10.54 -21.07
N THR A 298 -11.93 -11.64 -20.74
CA THR A 298 -10.54 -11.66 -20.26
C THR A 298 -9.64 -12.08 -21.41
N GLY A 299 -8.50 -11.43 -21.58
CA GLY A 299 -7.52 -11.69 -22.63
C GLY A 299 -6.87 -13.08 -22.52
#